data_ca208d82970ac3f0dd3369954dcac0ed
#
_entry.id   ca208d82970ac3f0dd3369954dcac0ed
#
_cell.length_a   1.000
_cell.length_b   1.000
_cell.length_c   1.000
_cell.angle_alpha   90.00
_cell.angle_beta   90.00
_cell.angle_gamma   90.00
#
_symmetry.space_group_name_H-M   'P 1'
#
loop_
_entity.id
_entity.type
_entity.pdbx_description
1 polymer ?
#
loop_
_entity_poly.entity_id
_entity_poly.type
_entity_poly.pdbx_seq_one_letter_code
_entity_poly.pdbx_strand_id
1 'polypeptide(L)'
;MTLAFAGGLYEAFVPILEVWYWLLTQLYHLTGLELINPEYTFMYRAILVGLCVGVIASLIGTFLVHRQLALIGDALAHTAFAGVAVGLFLNAVLELSVSPYLTAVVVAVIAALLIELISEATDAYNDVSMAIVLSTGFALGTVLISLNAGGLAVGINQYLFGNLSTVSAENAVIMLGLFSVIVATIGLTRNQLLYVTFDETAAAVAGIPVAWYNRIMVMLTALVVVGAMQIMGVILVAAMLVVPVAGATQVSRSFSESLLVSIVLAELAVLLGIGVSYYAGATAGGVIVLVAVGIYVLSVLAGKVRQTGAPNEARELDSISQD
;
A
#
# COMPACT_ATOMS: atom_id res chain seq x y z
N MET A 1 -21.92 10.36 16.66
CA MET A 1 -20.67 11.08 16.36
C MET A 1 -20.04 10.59 15.06
N THR A 2 -20.01 9.32 14.76
CA THR A 2 -19.52 8.71 13.51
C THR A 2 -20.28 9.17 12.26
N LEU A 3 -21.60 9.29 12.29
CA LEU A 3 -22.42 9.74 11.16
C LEU A 3 -22.19 11.22 10.79
N ALA A 4 -21.94 12.10 11.76
CA ALA A 4 -21.68 13.52 11.50
C ALA A 4 -20.27 13.74 10.92
N PHE A 5 -19.28 12.94 11.35
CA PHE A 5 -17.93 12.99 10.80
C PHE A 5 -17.87 12.45 9.37
N ALA A 6 -18.57 11.34 9.11
CA ALA A 6 -18.70 10.78 7.76
C ALA A 6 -19.45 11.74 6.82
N GLY A 7 -20.48 12.45 7.31
CA GLY A 7 -21.21 13.46 6.54
C GLY A 7 -20.34 14.64 6.12
N GLY A 8 -19.54 15.19 7.04
CA GLY A 8 -18.64 16.31 6.74
C GLY A 8 -17.50 15.93 5.78
N LEU A 9 -16.92 14.73 5.94
CA LEU A 9 -15.95 14.18 4.98
C LEU A 9 -16.58 13.98 3.60
N TYR A 10 -17.79 13.46 3.54
CA TYR A 10 -18.51 13.24 2.29
C TYR A 10 -18.74 14.56 1.56
N GLU A 11 -19.25 15.58 2.21
CA GLU A 11 -19.48 16.90 1.62
C GLU A 11 -18.17 17.55 1.12
N ALA A 12 -17.06 17.35 1.83
CA ALA A 12 -15.76 17.92 1.44
C ALA A 12 -15.16 17.28 0.17
N PHE A 13 -15.37 15.97 -0.03
CA PHE A 13 -14.74 15.22 -1.13
C PHE A 13 -15.68 14.93 -2.31
N VAL A 14 -16.99 15.11 -2.19
CA VAL A 14 -17.94 14.95 -3.30
C VAL A 14 -17.58 15.81 -4.52
N PRO A 15 -17.18 17.08 -4.40
CA PRO A 15 -16.80 17.88 -5.57
C PRO A 15 -15.62 17.27 -6.33
N ILE A 16 -14.68 16.62 -5.63
CA ILE A 16 -13.54 15.95 -6.28
C ILE A 16 -14.03 14.74 -7.08
N LEU A 17 -14.98 13.96 -6.54
CA LEU A 17 -15.58 12.83 -7.26
C LEU A 17 -16.35 13.31 -8.50
N GLU A 18 -17.09 14.42 -8.43
CA GLU A 18 -17.82 14.97 -9.56
C GLU A 18 -16.87 15.42 -10.69
N VAL A 19 -15.78 16.12 -10.34
CA VAL A 19 -14.76 16.51 -11.31
C VAL A 19 -14.10 15.28 -11.92
N TRP A 20 -13.82 14.25 -11.11
CA TRP A 20 -13.26 12.99 -11.59
C TRP A 20 -14.20 12.28 -12.59
N TYR A 21 -15.48 12.19 -12.28
CA TYR A 21 -16.48 11.59 -13.18
C TYR A 21 -16.61 12.37 -14.48
N TRP A 22 -16.62 13.69 -14.41
CA TRP A 22 -16.63 14.55 -15.58
C TRP A 22 -15.39 14.31 -16.47
N LEU A 23 -14.20 14.27 -15.88
CA LEU A 23 -12.93 14.00 -16.57
C LEU A 23 -12.96 12.65 -17.32
N LEU A 24 -13.36 11.58 -16.65
CA LEU A 24 -13.40 10.25 -17.26
C LEU A 24 -14.49 10.15 -18.34
N THR A 25 -15.61 10.84 -18.16
CA THR A 25 -16.65 10.92 -19.19
C THR A 25 -16.14 11.64 -20.43
N GLN A 26 -15.39 12.75 -20.29
CA GLN A 26 -14.75 13.40 -21.43
C GLN A 26 -13.72 12.51 -22.13
N LEU A 27 -12.94 11.78 -21.34
CA LEU A 27 -11.95 10.83 -21.86
C LEU A 27 -12.63 9.68 -22.64
N TYR A 28 -13.78 9.19 -22.17
CA TYR A 28 -14.59 8.21 -22.90
C TYR A 28 -15.05 8.75 -24.27
N HIS A 29 -15.56 9.98 -24.31
CA HIS A 29 -15.99 10.60 -25.56
C HIS A 29 -14.84 10.80 -26.56
N LEU A 30 -13.62 10.98 -26.08
CA LEU A 30 -12.42 11.14 -26.92
C LEU A 30 -11.85 9.80 -27.40
N THR A 31 -11.86 8.76 -26.56
CA THR A 31 -11.14 7.50 -26.82
C THR A 31 -12.04 6.35 -27.21
N GLY A 32 -13.32 6.38 -26.82
CA GLY A 32 -14.26 5.26 -27.01
C GLY A 32 -13.91 4.01 -26.22
N LEU A 33 -13.09 4.12 -25.15
CA LEU A 33 -12.67 2.98 -24.35
C LEU A 33 -13.81 2.44 -23.49
N GLU A 34 -14.27 1.24 -23.77
CA GLU A 34 -15.34 0.56 -23.00
C GLU A 34 -15.09 0.47 -21.49
N LEU A 35 -13.81 0.40 -21.09
CA LEU A 35 -13.38 0.37 -19.68
C LEU A 35 -13.89 1.58 -18.89
N ILE A 36 -13.96 2.75 -19.53
CA ILE A 36 -14.40 4.02 -18.92
C ILE A 36 -15.77 4.46 -19.46
N ASN A 37 -16.65 3.49 -19.77
CA ASN A 37 -18.01 3.79 -20.16
C ASN A 37 -18.77 4.42 -18.97
N PRO A 38 -19.47 5.56 -19.15
CA PRO A 38 -20.23 6.22 -18.09
C PRO A 38 -21.31 5.37 -17.41
N GLU A 39 -21.75 4.29 -18.05
CA GLU A 39 -22.66 3.32 -17.45
C GLU A 39 -22.01 2.55 -16.29
N TYR A 40 -20.68 2.43 -16.27
CA TYR A 40 -19.93 1.71 -15.26
C TYR A 40 -19.33 2.64 -14.19
N THR A 41 -20.17 3.36 -13.46
CA THR A 41 -19.73 4.31 -12.41
C THR A 41 -18.83 3.68 -11.34
N PHE A 42 -18.97 2.38 -11.08
CA PHE A 42 -18.09 1.64 -10.16
C PHE A 42 -16.64 1.61 -10.66
N MET A 43 -16.42 1.55 -11.99
CA MET A 43 -15.09 1.54 -12.59
C MET A 43 -14.38 2.88 -12.37
N TYR A 44 -15.10 4.00 -12.45
CA TYR A 44 -14.56 5.33 -12.16
C TYR A 44 -14.02 5.44 -10.74
N ARG A 45 -14.77 4.87 -9.77
CA ARG A 45 -14.36 4.82 -8.37
C ARG A 45 -13.19 3.86 -8.17
N ALA A 46 -13.22 2.69 -8.82
CA ALA A 46 -12.16 1.71 -8.75
C ALA A 46 -10.82 2.27 -9.25
N ILE A 47 -10.82 2.98 -10.38
CA ILE A 47 -9.63 3.64 -10.91
C ILE A 47 -9.15 4.72 -9.94
N LEU A 48 -10.02 5.60 -9.44
CA LEU A 48 -9.65 6.63 -8.48
C LEU A 48 -8.99 6.07 -7.22
N VAL A 49 -9.63 5.05 -6.64
CA VAL A 49 -9.09 4.39 -5.43
C VAL A 49 -7.76 3.69 -5.74
N GLY A 50 -7.66 3.04 -6.90
CA GLY A 50 -6.42 2.42 -7.34
C GLY A 50 -5.27 3.42 -7.44
N LEU A 51 -5.51 4.57 -8.06
CA LEU A 51 -4.54 5.66 -8.16
C LEU A 51 -4.16 6.21 -6.77
N CYS A 52 -5.14 6.46 -5.89
CA CYS A 52 -4.84 6.89 -4.52
C CYS A 52 -3.94 5.88 -3.79
N VAL A 53 -4.25 4.58 -3.89
CA VAL A 53 -3.44 3.52 -3.26
C VAL A 53 -2.06 3.43 -3.90
N GLY A 54 -1.94 3.52 -5.22
CA GLY A 54 -0.67 3.52 -5.94
C GLY A 54 0.28 4.61 -5.43
N VAL A 55 -0.23 5.84 -5.29
CA VAL A 55 0.56 6.97 -4.76
C VAL A 55 0.96 6.74 -3.30
N ILE A 56 -0.01 6.48 -2.38
CA ILE A 56 0.30 6.38 -0.95
C ILE A 56 1.17 5.16 -0.61
N ALA A 57 0.94 4.03 -1.30
CA ALA A 57 1.77 2.84 -1.14
C ALA A 57 3.20 3.09 -1.60
N SER A 58 3.40 3.76 -2.75
CA SER A 58 4.73 4.14 -3.24
C SER A 58 5.42 5.16 -2.33
N LEU A 59 4.69 6.15 -1.82
CA LEU A 59 5.24 7.14 -0.88
C LEU A 59 5.79 6.47 0.38
N ILE A 60 5.00 5.64 1.05
CA ILE A 60 5.42 4.93 2.27
C ILE A 60 6.44 3.85 1.91
N GLY A 61 6.18 3.06 0.87
CA GLY A 61 7.03 1.98 0.43
C GLY A 61 8.45 2.42 0.12
N THR A 62 8.65 3.62 -0.44
CA THR A 62 9.99 4.15 -0.70
C THR A 62 10.79 4.31 0.59
N PHE A 63 10.20 4.82 1.67
CA PHE A 63 10.88 4.87 2.97
C PHE A 63 11.11 3.46 3.54
N LEU A 64 10.12 2.57 3.47
CA LEU A 64 10.23 1.21 4.00
C LEU A 64 11.33 0.39 3.32
N VAL A 65 11.39 0.43 1.99
CA VAL A 65 12.39 -0.33 1.21
C VAL A 65 13.80 0.19 1.49
N HIS A 66 14.01 1.52 1.55
CA HIS A 66 15.32 2.08 1.87
C HIS A 66 15.77 1.80 3.32
N ARG A 67 14.83 1.53 4.22
CA ARG A 67 15.09 1.11 5.59
C ARG A 67 15.15 -0.39 5.79
N GLN A 68 15.07 -1.18 4.71
CA GLN A 68 15.03 -2.65 4.74
C GLN A 68 13.84 -3.22 5.55
N LEU A 69 12.73 -2.48 5.61
CA LEU A 69 11.50 -2.85 6.30
C LEU A 69 10.41 -3.33 5.30
N ALA A 70 10.79 -3.91 4.18
CA ALA A 70 9.87 -4.30 3.11
C ALA A 70 8.78 -5.29 3.58
N LEU A 71 9.07 -6.17 4.53
CA LEU A 71 8.14 -7.17 5.05
C LEU A 71 7.06 -6.61 5.97
N ILE A 72 7.20 -5.35 6.45
CA ILE A 72 6.24 -4.78 7.42
C ILE A 72 4.84 -4.64 6.82
N GLY A 73 4.76 -4.32 5.52
CA GLY A 73 3.48 -4.24 4.81
C GLY A 73 2.73 -5.56 4.81
N ASP A 74 3.43 -6.66 4.56
CA ASP A 74 2.86 -8.01 4.55
C ASP A 74 2.46 -8.46 5.96
N ALA A 75 3.32 -8.22 6.96
CA ALA A 75 3.01 -8.52 8.36
C ALA A 75 1.74 -7.79 8.83
N LEU A 76 1.62 -6.51 8.53
CA LEU A 76 0.44 -5.71 8.89
C LEU A 76 -0.81 -6.12 8.09
N ALA A 77 -0.65 -6.54 6.84
CA ALA A 77 -1.74 -7.03 6.02
C ALA A 77 -2.36 -8.33 6.58
N HIS A 78 -1.54 -9.27 7.00
CA HIS A 78 -2.00 -10.51 7.62
C HIS A 78 -2.61 -10.28 9.02
N THR A 79 -2.09 -9.34 9.80
CA THR A 79 -2.71 -8.97 11.09
C THR A 79 -3.99 -8.18 10.92
N ALA A 80 -4.10 -7.32 9.91
CA ALA A 80 -5.34 -6.65 9.56
C ALA A 80 -6.43 -7.66 9.15
N PHE A 81 -6.05 -8.68 8.40
CA PHE A 81 -6.93 -9.82 8.09
C PHE A 81 -7.42 -10.54 9.35
N ALA A 82 -6.53 -10.80 10.32
CA ALA A 82 -6.94 -11.32 11.63
C ALA A 82 -7.92 -10.39 12.34
N GLY A 83 -7.70 -9.08 12.25
CA GLY A 83 -8.61 -8.09 12.80
C GLY A 83 -10.02 -8.12 12.18
N VAL A 84 -10.11 -8.32 10.86
CA VAL A 84 -11.40 -8.56 10.20
C VAL A 84 -12.05 -9.83 10.73
N ALA A 85 -11.28 -10.93 10.84
CA ALA A 85 -11.78 -12.20 11.37
C ALA A 85 -12.31 -12.06 12.81
N VAL A 86 -11.62 -11.27 13.66
CA VAL A 86 -12.09 -10.93 15.00
C VAL A 86 -13.43 -10.19 14.94
N GLY A 87 -13.56 -9.16 14.11
CA GLY A 87 -14.81 -8.40 13.97
C GLY A 87 -15.98 -9.26 13.51
N LEU A 88 -15.75 -10.09 12.50
CA LEU A 88 -16.76 -11.02 12.01
C LEU A 88 -17.14 -12.07 13.07
N PHE A 89 -16.17 -12.58 13.82
CA PHE A 89 -16.41 -13.54 14.90
C PHE A 89 -17.22 -12.91 16.05
N LEU A 90 -16.89 -11.68 16.48
CA LEU A 90 -17.65 -10.96 17.50
C LEU A 90 -19.08 -10.73 17.09
N ASN A 91 -19.33 -10.39 15.83
CA ASN A 91 -20.68 -10.22 15.30
C ASN A 91 -21.47 -11.54 15.25
N ALA A 92 -20.81 -12.64 14.88
CA ALA A 92 -21.46 -13.93 14.73
C ALA A 92 -21.75 -14.65 16.07
N VAL A 93 -20.86 -14.51 17.07
CA VAL A 93 -20.95 -15.24 18.35
C VAL A 93 -21.57 -14.40 19.46
N LEU A 94 -21.24 -13.09 19.51
CA LEU A 94 -21.70 -12.20 20.57
C LEU A 94 -22.85 -11.27 20.10
N GLU A 95 -23.33 -11.43 18.86
CA GLU A 95 -24.37 -10.61 18.23
C GLU A 95 -24.07 -9.10 18.33
N LEU A 96 -22.78 -8.73 18.39
CA LEU A 96 -22.34 -7.35 18.42
C LEU A 96 -22.36 -6.81 16.98
N SER A 97 -22.89 -5.60 16.79
CA SER A 97 -22.84 -4.93 15.48
C SER A 97 -21.58 -4.07 15.34
N VAL A 98 -20.41 -4.71 15.41
CA VAL A 98 -19.10 -4.03 15.29
C VAL A 98 -18.66 -4.06 13.83
N SER A 99 -18.18 -2.92 13.33
CA SER A 99 -17.59 -2.89 11.98
C SER A 99 -16.30 -3.72 11.92
N PRO A 100 -16.21 -4.74 11.04
CA PRO A 100 -14.97 -5.52 10.86
C PRO A 100 -13.78 -4.66 10.42
N TYR A 101 -14.04 -3.51 9.83
CA TYR A 101 -13.02 -2.54 9.46
C TYR A 101 -12.40 -1.86 10.70
N LEU A 102 -13.21 -1.48 11.69
CA LEU A 102 -12.69 -0.91 12.94
C LEU A 102 -11.83 -1.90 13.72
N THR A 103 -12.26 -3.16 13.78
CA THR A 103 -11.46 -4.21 14.44
C THR A 103 -10.16 -4.47 13.70
N ALA A 104 -10.16 -4.40 12.36
CA ALA A 104 -8.94 -4.50 11.56
C ALA A 104 -7.96 -3.35 11.85
N VAL A 105 -8.44 -2.10 11.95
CA VAL A 105 -7.59 -0.94 12.32
C VAL A 105 -6.97 -1.16 13.71
N VAL A 106 -7.79 -1.52 14.70
CA VAL A 106 -7.30 -1.71 16.08
C VAL A 106 -6.27 -2.82 16.15
N VAL A 107 -6.53 -3.98 15.53
CA VAL A 107 -5.59 -5.11 15.53
C VAL A 107 -4.31 -4.78 14.75
N ALA A 108 -4.39 -4.09 13.62
CA ALA A 108 -3.23 -3.68 12.85
C ALA A 108 -2.36 -2.66 13.62
N VAL A 109 -2.97 -1.72 14.34
CA VAL A 109 -2.23 -0.77 15.19
C VAL A 109 -1.55 -1.50 16.35
N ILE A 110 -2.23 -2.43 17.00
CA ILE A 110 -1.63 -3.27 18.05
C ILE A 110 -0.45 -4.07 17.48
N ALA A 111 -0.62 -4.69 16.32
CA ALA A 111 0.43 -5.45 15.65
C ALA A 111 1.63 -4.56 15.28
N ALA A 112 1.38 -3.34 14.80
CA ALA A 112 2.40 -2.35 14.51
C ALA A 112 3.25 -2.02 15.75
N LEU A 113 2.60 -1.80 16.89
CA LEU A 113 3.28 -1.55 18.17
C LEU A 113 4.01 -2.80 18.69
N LEU A 114 3.45 -4.00 18.45
CA LEU A 114 4.11 -5.26 18.82
C LEU A 114 5.38 -5.51 18.02
N ILE A 115 5.41 -5.20 16.71
CA ILE A 115 6.62 -5.31 15.89
C ILE A 115 7.73 -4.44 16.50
N GLU A 116 7.43 -3.18 16.82
CA GLU A 116 8.40 -2.25 17.42
C GLU A 116 8.85 -2.75 18.80
N LEU A 117 7.91 -3.15 19.66
CA LEU A 117 8.21 -3.64 21.01
C LEU A 117 9.10 -4.90 20.99
N ILE A 118 8.80 -5.86 20.11
CA ILE A 118 9.61 -7.08 19.99
C ILE A 118 11.00 -6.73 19.49
N SER A 119 11.12 -5.84 18.50
CA SER A 119 12.41 -5.40 17.97
C SER A 119 13.27 -4.70 19.03
N GLU A 120 12.67 -3.81 19.83
CA GLU A 120 13.37 -3.11 20.91
C GLU A 120 13.75 -4.05 22.10
N ALA A 121 12.85 -4.99 22.46
CA ALA A 121 13.03 -5.83 23.66
C ALA A 121 13.98 -7.00 23.46
N THR A 122 14.21 -7.46 22.23
CA THR A 122 14.94 -8.71 21.97
C THR A 122 16.24 -8.52 21.21
N ASP A 123 16.66 -7.30 20.87
CA ASP A 123 17.75 -7.02 19.91
C ASP A 123 17.64 -7.87 18.62
N ALA A 124 16.42 -8.36 18.32
CA ALA A 124 16.17 -9.19 17.16
C ALA A 124 16.26 -8.35 15.88
N TYR A 125 16.72 -8.99 14.82
CA TYR A 125 16.60 -8.37 13.49
C TYR A 125 15.14 -8.05 13.19
N ASN A 126 14.88 -6.90 12.60
CA ASN A 126 13.52 -6.44 12.25
C ASN A 126 12.70 -7.51 11.51
N ASP A 127 13.32 -8.28 10.62
CA ASP A 127 12.68 -9.36 9.87
C ASP A 127 12.09 -10.46 10.75
N VAL A 128 12.76 -10.77 11.89
CA VAL A 128 12.28 -11.79 12.83
C VAL A 128 11.02 -11.30 13.54
N SER A 129 11.02 -10.06 14.02
CA SER A 129 9.84 -9.44 14.66
C SER A 129 8.64 -9.41 13.73
N MET A 130 8.86 -9.01 12.47
CA MET A 130 7.83 -8.99 11.43
C MET A 130 7.30 -10.39 11.13
N ALA A 131 8.18 -11.40 11.00
CA ALA A 131 7.80 -12.78 10.73
C ALA A 131 6.97 -13.41 11.87
N ILE A 132 7.29 -13.10 13.13
CA ILE A 132 6.53 -13.55 14.29
C ILE A 132 5.12 -12.96 14.26
N VAL A 133 5.00 -11.65 14.05
CA VAL A 133 3.71 -10.94 14.03
C VAL A 133 2.87 -11.39 12.83
N LEU A 134 3.49 -11.55 11.64
CA LEU A 134 2.84 -12.08 10.45
C LEU A 134 2.24 -13.47 10.70
N SER A 135 3.06 -14.40 11.20
CA SER A 135 2.64 -15.78 11.45
C SER A 135 1.53 -15.86 12.50
N THR A 136 1.66 -15.05 13.58
CA THR A 136 0.65 -14.97 14.64
C THR A 136 -0.66 -14.39 14.11
N GLY A 137 -0.60 -13.30 13.34
CA GLY A 137 -1.78 -12.69 12.72
C GLY A 137 -2.50 -13.66 11.80
N PHE A 138 -1.77 -14.32 10.89
CA PHE A 138 -2.36 -15.29 9.97
C PHE A 138 -2.98 -16.48 10.72
N ALA A 139 -2.27 -17.01 11.73
CA ALA A 139 -2.78 -18.13 12.53
C ALA A 139 -4.05 -17.76 13.31
N LEU A 140 -4.09 -16.59 13.97
CA LEU A 140 -5.28 -16.10 14.67
C LEU A 140 -6.47 -15.94 13.72
N GLY A 141 -6.24 -15.31 12.55
CA GLY A 141 -7.28 -15.13 11.55
C GLY A 141 -7.85 -16.45 11.08
N THR A 142 -7.01 -17.41 10.71
CA THR A 142 -7.45 -18.73 10.21
C THR A 142 -8.16 -19.56 11.27
N VAL A 143 -7.72 -19.52 12.53
CA VAL A 143 -8.37 -20.20 13.65
C VAL A 143 -9.77 -19.65 13.89
N LEU A 144 -9.92 -18.31 13.97
CA LEU A 144 -11.23 -17.69 14.18
C LEU A 144 -12.22 -17.99 13.05
N ILE A 145 -11.74 -18.04 11.81
CA ILE A 145 -12.56 -18.44 10.66
C ILE A 145 -13.01 -19.89 10.76
N SER A 146 -12.09 -20.80 11.14
CA SER A 146 -12.38 -22.24 11.23
C SER A 146 -13.36 -22.56 12.33
N LEU A 147 -13.36 -21.83 13.45
CA LEU A 147 -14.29 -22.01 14.55
C LEU A 147 -15.75 -21.69 14.19
N ASN A 148 -15.97 -20.88 13.17
CA ASN A 148 -17.30 -20.45 12.75
C ASN A 148 -17.55 -20.70 11.25
N ALA A 149 -17.29 -21.93 10.79
CA ALA A 149 -17.24 -22.34 9.38
C ALA A 149 -18.55 -22.13 8.57
N GLY A 150 -19.67 -21.78 9.22
CA GLY A 150 -21.00 -21.73 8.56
C GLY A 150 -21.31 -20.46 7.76
N GLY A 151 -20.54 -19.37 7.84
CA GLY A 151 -20.88 -18.10 7.16
C GLY A 151 -19.73 -17.14 6.94
N LEU A 152 -18.64 -17.27 7.70
CA LEU A 152 -17.52 -16.31 7.64
C LEU A 152 -16.63 -16.48 6.41
N ALA A 153 -16.54 -17.69 5.86
CA ALA A 153 -15.65 -17.99 4.73
C ALA A 153 -16.02 -17.22 3.45
N VAL A 154 -17.29 -16.90 3.23
CA VAL A 154 -17.75 -16.17 2.02
C VAL A 154 -17.34 -14.69 2.06
N GLY A 155 -17.42 -14.06 3.24
CA GLY A 155 -17.06 -12.64 3.41
C GLY A 155 -15.54 -12.37 3.33
N ILE A 156 -14.73 -13.36 3.68
CA ILE A 156 -13.28 -13.24 3.80
C ILE A 156 -12.55 -13.16 2.47
N ASN A 157 -13.02 -13.86 1.45
CA ASN A 157 -12.44 -13.84 0.12
C ASN A 157 -12.37 -12.41 -0.45
N GLN A 158 -13.36 -11.57 -0.11
CA GLN A 158 -13.37 -10.16 -0.51
C GLN A 158 -12.19 -9.38 0.06
N TYR A 159 -11.82 -9.63 1.33
CA TYR A 159 -10.70 -8.95 1.98
C TYR A 159 -9.34 -9.46 1.51
N LEU A 160 -9.25 -10.74 1.11
CA LEU A 160 -7.99 -11.32 0.60
C LEU A 160 -7.68 -10.86 -0.82
N PHE A 161 -8.66 -10.94 -1.71
CA PHE A 161 -8.46 -10.72 -3.15
C PHE A 161 -8.95 -9.35 -3.63
N GLY A 162 -9.69 -8.64 -2.80
CA GLY A 162 -10.34 -7.39 -3.17
C GLY A 162 -11.51 -7.60 -4.14
N ASN A 163 -12.34 -6.58 -4.29
CA ASN A 163 -13.39 -6.56 -5.31
C ASN A 163 -13.62 -5.11 -5.76
N LEU A 164 -13.02 -4.75 -6.88
CA LEU A 164 -13.17 -3.42 -7.46
C LEU A 164 -14.60 -3.09 -7.88
N SER A 165 -15.43 -4.12 -8.17
CA SER A 165 -16.83 -3.92 -8.57
C SER A 165 -17.72 -3.44 -7.41
N THR A 166 -17.27 -3.59 -6.17
CA THR A 166 -18.04 -3.22 -4.97
C THR A 166 -17.65 -1.87 -4.38
N VAL A 167 -16.82 -1.09 -5.07
CA VAL A 167 -16.38 0.23 -4.59
C VAL A 167 -17.57 1.19 -4.55
N SER A 168 -18.07 1.48 -3.34
CA SER A 168 -19.11 2.48 -3.11
C SER A 168 -18.54 3.90 -3.17
N ALA A 169 -19.43 4.90 -3.32
CA ALA A 169 -19.01 6.31 -3.24
C ALA A 169 -18.45 6.66 -1.86
N GLU A 170 -19.00 6.06 -0.80
CA GLU A 170 -18.53 6.23 0.56
C GLU A 170 -17.11 5.72 0.74
N ASN A 171 -16.79 4.51 0.22
CA ASN A 171 -15.45 3.95 0.25
C ASN A 171 -14.43 4.81 -0.50
N ALA A 172 -14.83 5.39 -1.64
CA ALA A 172 -13.98 6.29 -2.41
C ALA A 172 -13.67 7.59 -1.64
N VAL A 173 -14.67 8.15 -0.95
CA VAL A 173 -14.50 9.35 -0.08
C VAL A 173 -13.58 9.05 1.11
N ILE A 174 -13.77 7.91 1.79
CA ILE A 174 -12.90 7.50 2.89
C ILE A 174 -11.45 7.35 2.40
N MET A 175 -11.26 6.76 1.22
CA MET A 175 -9.92 6.62 0.63
C MET A 175 -9.30 7.97 0.27
N LEU A 176 -10.05 8.91 -0.27
CA LEU A 176 -9.57 10.28 -0.53
C LEU A 176 -9.17 11.00 0.77
N GLY A 177 -9.96 10.82 1.83
CA GLY A 177 -9.62 11.33 3.16
C GLY A 177 -8.32 10.73 3.70
N LEU A 178 -8.18 9.41 3.62
CA LEU A 178 -6.96 8.69 4.03
C LEU A 178 -5.75 9.13 3.19
N PHE A 179 -5.91 9.21 1.87
CA PHE A 179 -4.90 9.72 0.95
C PHE A 179 -4.41 11.11 1.38
N SER A 180 -5.35 12.03 1.64
CA SER A 180 -5.02 13.41 2.05
C SER A 180 -4.25 13.45 3.36
N VAL A 181 -4.65 12.65 4.36
CA VAL A 181 -3.98 12.57 5.66
C VAL A 181 -2.56 12.03 5.51
N ILE A 182 -2.37 10.96 4.73
CA ILE A 182 -1.05 10.33 4.54
C ILE A 182 -0.11 11.27 3.78
N VAL A 183 -0.57 11.84 2.66
CA VAL A 183 0.23 12.77 1.86
C VAL A 183 0.62 14.00 2.69
N ALA A 184 -0.33 14.56 3.46
CA ALA A 184 -0.05 15.69 4.35
C ALA A 184 0.97 15.32 5.44
N THR A 185 0.80 14.17 6.10
CA THR A 185 1.72 13.73 7.16
C THR A 185 3.13 13.51 6.61
N ILE A 186 3.27 12.79 5.49
CA ILE A 186 4.58 12.57 4.86
C ILE A 186 5.17 13.91 4.37
N GLY A 187 4.37 14.79 3.77
CA GLY A 187 4.82 16.09 3.31
C GLY A 187 5.37 16.97 4.44
N LEU A 188 4.68 17.00 5.59
CA LEU A 188 5.08 17.76 6.77
C LEU A 188 6.30 17.16 7.48
N THR A 189 6.44 15.84 7.46
CA THR A 189 7.50 15.11 8.19
C THR A 189 8.64 14.65 7.28
N ARG A 190 8.60 14.99 5.99
CA ARG A 190 9.53 14.50 4.96
C ARG A 190 11.00 14.62 5.36
N ASN A 191 11.41 15.80 5.84
CA ASN A 191 12.82 16.04 6.15
C ASN A 191 13.30 15.17 7.30
N GLN A 192 12.50 15.06 8.37
CA GLN A 192 12.83 14.25 9.52
C GLN A 192 12.83 12.76 9.17
N LEU A 193 11.83 12.32 8.38
CA LEU A 193 11.78 10.94 7.88
C LEU A 193 12.99 10.60 7.02
N LEU A 194 13.48 11.53 6.18
CA LEU A 194 14.70 11.33 5.41
C LEU A 194 15.93 11.17 6.32
N TYR A 195 16.11 12.04 7.31
CA TYR A 195 17.21 11.92 8.27
C TYR A 195 17.19 10.57 8.97
N VAL A 196 16.03 10.16 9.50
CA VAL A 196 15.88 8.87 10.19
C VAL A 196 16.06 7.67 9.23
N THR A 197 15.71 7.83 7.95
CA THR A 197 15.83 6.75 6.97
C THR A 197 17.28 6.46 6.58
N PHE A 198 18.12 7.49 6.47
CA PHE A 198 19.49 7.32 6.02
C PHE A 198 20.50 7.12 7.17
N ASP A 199 20.29 7.77 8.31
CA ASP A 199 21.16 7.64 9.48
C ASP A 199 20.40 7.94 10.77
N GLU A 200 19.91 6.89 11.43
CA GLU A 200 19.21 6.99 12.71
C GLU A 200 20.10 7.55 13.82
N THR A 201 21.40 7.23 13.79
CA THR A 201 22.35 7.68 14.80
C THR A 201 22.62 9.18 14.68
N ALA A 202 22.88 9.65 13.47
CA ALA A 202 23.03 11.08 13.20
C ALA A 202 21.74 11.87 13.49
N ALA A 203 20.57 11.31 13.16
CA ALA A 203 19.28 11.91 13.49
C ALA A 203 19.08 12.06 15.01
N ALA A 204 19.43 11.05 15.79
CA ALA A 204 19.34 11.08 17.26
C ALA A 204 20.29 12.16 17.84
N VAL A 205 21.53 12.24 17.36
CA VAL A 205 22.51 13.26 17.78
C VAL A 205 22.02 14.68 17.40
N ALA A 206 21.34 14.82 16.27
CA ALA A 206 20.72 16.08 15.86
C ALA A 206 19.45 16.46 16.65
N GLY A 207 19.06 15.66 17.66
CA GLY A 207 17.90 15.90 18.51
C GLY A 207 16.56 15.51 17.91
N ILE A 208 16.56 14.74 16.80
CA ILE A 208 15.32 14.21 16.22
C ILE A 208 14.86 13.01 17.04
N PRO A 209 13.60 12.96 17.52
CA PRO A 209 13.08 11.82 18.28
C PRO A 209 12.81 10.63 17.35
N VAL A 210 13.83 9.81 17.08
CA VAL A 210 13.82 8.69 16.11
C VAL A 210 12.65 7.74 16.37
N ALA A 211 12.44 7.30 17.62
CA ALA A 211 11.36 6.40 17.98
C ALA A 211 9.96 6.95 17.59
N TRP A 212 9.75 8.25 17.71
CA TRP A 212 8.49 8.88 17.30
C TRP A 212 8.25 8.78 15.79
N TYR A 213 9.28 9.05 14.97
CA TYR A 213 9.18 8.95 13.52
C TYR A 213 9.07 7.50 13.03
N ASN A 214 9.69 6.55 13.74
CA ASN A 214 9.51 5.13 13.49
C ASN A 214 8.05 4.72 13.73
N ARG A 215 7.46 5.12 14.85
CA ARG A 215 6.04 4.87 15.16
C ARG A 215 5.10 5.49 14.13
N ILE A 216 5.35 6.74 13.72
CA ILE A 216 4.56 7.39 12.66
C ILE A 216 4.60 6.54 11.38
N MET A 217 5.78 6.11 10.95
CA MET A 217 5.93 5.33 9.72
C MET A 217 5.16 4.00 9.78
N VAL A 218 5.29 3.26 10.89
CA VAL A 218 4.60 1.99 11.09
C VAL A 218 3.09 2.18 11.17
N MET A 219 2.61 3.22 11.86
CA MET A 219 1.19 3.56 11.93
C MET A 219 0.62 3.96 10.57
N LEU A 220 1.34 4.78 9.78
CA LEU A 220 0.93 5.14 8.43
C LEU A 220 0.84 3.90 7.53
N THR A 221 1.80 2.98 7.66
CA THR A 221 1.76 1.70 6.92
C THR A 221 0.53 0.88 7.30
N ALA A 222 0.22 0.76 8.60
CA ALA A 222 -0.99 0.07 9.05
C ALA A 222 -2.27 0.70 8.51
N LEU A 223 -2.35 2.04 8.50
CA LEU A 223 -3.50 2.76 7.95
C LEU A 223 -3.66 2.55 6.44
N VAL A 224 -2.57 2.59 5.67
CA VAL A 224 -2.61 2.28 4.22
C VAL A 224 -3.08 0.86 3.99
N VAL A 225 -2.50 -0.10 4.71
CA VAL A 225 -2.85 -1.51 4.56
C VAL A 225 -4.32 -1.74 4.85
N VAL A 226 -4.83 -1.28 6.00
CA VAL A 226 -6.23 -1.47 6.36
C VAL A 226 -7.17 -0.69 5.45
N GLY A 227 -6.81 0.55 5.09
CA GLY A 227 -7.61 1.40 4.22
C GLY A 227 -7.79 0.82 2.81
N ALA A 228 -6.74 0.24 2.27
CA ALA A 228 -6.74 -0.30 0.92
C ALA A 228 -7.22 -1.76 0.83
N MET A 229 -7.06 -2.54 1.91
CA MET A 229 -7.34 -3.98 1.91
C MET A 229 -8.78 -4.33 1.56
N GLN A 230 -9.76 -3.54 2.01
CA GLN A 230 -11.18 -3.80 1.75
C GLN A 230 -11.53 -3.71 0.26
N ILE A 231 -10.84 -2.84 -0.47
CA ILE A 231 -11.15 -2.51 -1.86
C ILE A 231 -10.27 -3.34 -2.80
N MET A 232 -8.99 -3.38 -2.52
CA MET A 232 -7.97 -3.97 -3.40
C MET A 232 -7.47 -5.34 -2.94
N GLY A 233 -7.77 -5.73 -1.70
CA GLY A 233 -7.32 -6.99 -1.09
C GLY A 233 -5.93 -6.88 -0.45
N VAL A 234 -5.70 -7.74 0.55
CA VAL A 234 -4.46 -7.81 1.33
C VAL A 234 -3.23 -8.05 0.45
N ILE A 235 -3.34 -8.98 -0.50
CA ILE A 235 -2.23 -9.39 -1.37
C ILE A 235 -1.74 -8.23 -2.24
N LEU A 236 -2.67 -7.45 -2.82
CA LEU A 236 -2.30 -6.34 -3.68
C LEU A 236 -1.64 -5.22 -2.89
N VAL A 237 -2.17 -4.88 -1.71
CA VAL A 237 -1.63 -3.76 -0.92
C VAL A 237 -0.20 -4.03 -0.49
N ALA A 238 0.10 -5.24 0.02
CA ALA A 238 1.45 -5.63 0.40
C ALA A 238 2.43 -5.56 -0.80
N ALA A 239 2.01 -6.06 -1.97
CA ALA A 239 2.81 -6.00 -3.18
C ALA A 239 3.06 -4.55 -3.66
N MET A 240 2.06 -3.67 -3.60
CA MET A 240 2.17 -2.28 -4.05
C MET A 240 3.10 -1.42 -3.18
N LEU A 241 3.28 -1.78 -1.90
CA LEU A 241 4.26 -1.14 -1.03
C LEU A 241 5.72 -1.44 -1.43
N VAL A 242 5.98 -2.57 -2.07
CA VAL A 242 7.34 -3.06 -2.31
C VAL A 242 7.71 -3.11 -3.78
N VAL A 243 6.89 -3.73 -4.63
CA VAL A 243 7.28 -4.09 -6.01
C VAL A 243 7.56 -2.86 -6.89
N PRO A 244 6.71 -1.81 -6.93
CA PRO A 244 6.99 -0.63 -7.73
C PRO A 244 8.24 0.11 -7.25
N VAL A 245 8.46 0.15 -5.92
CA VAL A 245 9.65 0.78 -5.32
C VAL A 245 10.91 0.00 -5.67
N ALA A 246 10.88 -1.33 -5.54
CA ALA A 246 12.00 -2.18 -5.93
C ALA A 246 12.35 -2.02 -7.42
N GLY A 247 11.34 -1.82 -8.29
CA GLY A 247 11.55 -1.47 -9.70
C GLY A 247 12.19 -0.10 -9.89
N ALA A 248 11.72 0.88 -9.14
CA ALA A 248 12.23 2.25 -9.20
C ALA A 248 13.71 2.34 -8.78
N THR A 249 14.12 1.62 -7.74
CA THR A 249 15.53 1.62 -7.27
C THR A 249 16.51 1.07 -8.30
N GLN A 250 16.06 0.25 -9.28
CA GLN A 250 16.92 -0.27 -10.33
C GLN A 250 17.32 0.78 -11.38
N VAL A 251 16.51 1.82 -11.53
CA VAL A 251 16.68 2.82 -12.61
C VAL A 251 16.96 4.24 -12.11
N SER A 252 16.63 4.52 -10.84
CA SER A 252 16.84 5.84 -10.22
C SER A 252 18.23 6.01 -9.61
N ARG A 253 18.66 7.27 -9.49
CA ARG A 253 19.98 7.66 -8.97
C ARG A 253 19.90 8.38 -7.62
N SER A 254 18.73 8.79 -7.21
CA SER A 254 18.50 9.52 -5.96
C SER A 254 17.20 9.08 -5.30
N PHE A 255 17.06 9.33 -4.00
CA PHE A 255 15.83 9.04 -3.27
C PHE A 255 14.59 9.72 -3.87
N SER A 256 14.70 10.99 -4.22
CA SER A 256 13.58 11.74 -4.81
C SER A 256 13.20 11.21 -6.19
N GLU A 257 14.17 10.80 -7.00
CA GLU A 257 13.92 10.15 -8.27
C GLU A 257 13.28 8.78 -8.07
N SER A 258 13.77 7.97 -7.12
CA SER A 258 13.18 6.68 -6.76
C SER A 258 11.72 6.83 -6.31
N LEU A 259 11.41 7.84 -5.51
CA LEU A 259 10.05 8.12 -5.08
C LEU A 259 9.13 8.49 -6.25
N LEU A 260 9.56 9.35 -7.16
CA LEU A 260 8.73 9.73 -8.32
C LEU A 260 8.56 8.56 -9.29
N VAL A 261 9.63 7.84 -9.58
CA VAL A 261 9.59 6.68 -10.48
C VAL A 261 8.71 5.58 -9.88
N SER A 262 8.79 5.32 -8.56
CA SER A 262 7.94 4.33 -7.90
C SER A 262 6.45 4.66 -8.04
N ILE A 263 6.07 5.93 -7.89
CA ILE A 263 4.69 6.37 -8.13
C ILE A 263 4.29 6.09 -9.58
N VAL A 264 5.10 6.47 -10.54
CA VAL A 264 4.79 6.25 -11.96
C VAL A 264 4.64 4.76 -12.27
N LEU A 265 5.54 3.90 -11.77
CA LEU A 265 5.45 2.45 -11.98
C LEU A 265 4.22 1.85 -11.31
N ALA A 266 3.85 2.33 -10.10
CA ALA A 266 2.64 1.91 -9.41
C ALA A 266 1.38 2.29 -10.17
N GLU A 267 1.30 3.53 -10.66
CA GLU A 267 0.17 4.02 -11.44
C GLU A 267 0.01 3.25 -12.76
N LEU A 268 1.12 2.98 -13.44
CA LEU A 268 1.12 2.13 -14.63
C LEU A 268 0.63 0.71 -14.32
N ALA A 269 1.08 0.12 -13.20
CA ALA A 269 0.65 -1.20 -12.78
C ALA A 269 -0.86 -1.23 -12.48
N VAL A 270 -1.39 -0.22 -11.81
CA VAL A 270 -2.82 -0.09 -11.50
C VAL A 270 -3.65 0.06 -12.78
N LEU A 271 -3.31 1.02 -13.65
CA LEU A 271 -4.08 1.29 -14.86
C LEU A 271 -4.07 0.12 -15.85
N LEU A 272 -2.89 -0.43 -16.11
CA LEU A 272 -2.75 -1.60 -17.00
C LEU A 272 -3.40 -2.83 -16.35
N GLY A 273 -3.22 -3.04 -15.04
CA GLY A 273 -3.78 -4.17 -14.34
C GLY A 273 -5.31 -4.15 -14.30
N ILE A 274 -5.93 -3.00 -14.05
CA ILE A 274 -7.40 -2.83 -14.14
C ILE A 274 -7.87 -3.10 -15.55
N GLY A 275 -7.18 -2.56 -16.58
CA GLY A 275 -7.51 -2.80 -17.96
C GLY A 275 -7.47 -4.28 -18.35
N VAL A 276 -6.37 -4.96 -18.04
CA VAL A 276 -6.21 -6.41 -18.30
C VAL A 276 -7.25 -7.22 -17.54
N SER A 277 -7.50 -6.89 -16.26
CA SER A 277 -8.52 -7.55 -15.43
C SER A 277 -9.91 -7.45 -16.05
N TYR A 278 -10.28 -6.29 -16.54
CA TYR A 278 -11.58 -6.04 -17.17
C TYR A 278 -11.79 -6.92 -18.43
N TYR A 279 -10.81 -6.94 -19.34
CA TYR A 279 -10.92 -7.72 -20.56
C TYR A 279 -10.74 -9.23 -20.35
N ALA A 280 -9.95 -9.65 -19.35
CA ALA A 280 -9.72 -11.06 -19.03
C ALA A 280 -10.79 -11.66 -18.13
N GLY A 281 -11.66 -10.87 -17.50
CA GLY A 281 -12.63 -11.33 -16.51
C GLY A 281 -11.97 -11.91 -15.24
N ALA A 282 -10.73 -11.49 -14.93
CA ALA A 282 -9.95 -12.01 -13.81
C ALA A 282 -10.01 -11.09 -12.59
N THR A 283 -9.58 -11.59 -11.41
CA THR A 283 -9.53 -10.78 -10.19
C THR A 283 -8.51 -9.65 -10.34
N ALA A 284 -8.96 -8.40 -10.14
CA ALA A 284 -8.14 -7.23 -10.41
C ALA A 284 -6.90 -7.16 -9.51
N GLY A 285 -7.02 -7.50 -8.21
CA GLY A 285 -5.88 -7.50 -7.30
C GLY A 285 -4.72 -8.38 -7.77
N GLY A 286 -5.00 -9.62 -8.16
CA GLY A 286 -3.99 -10.55 -8.67
C GLY A 286 -3.36 -10.07 -9.98
N VAL A 287 -4.17 -9.56 -10.92
CA VAL A 287 -3.67 -9.06 -12.21
C VAL A 287 -2.77 -7.85 -12.02
N ILE A 288 -3.14 -6.88 -11.18
CA ILE A 288 -2.31 -5.70 -10.89
C ILE A 288 -0.95 -6.12 -10.32
N VAL A 289 -0.91 -7.10 -9.40
CA VAL A 289 0.36 -7.62 -8.86
C VAL A 289 1.22 -8.24 -9.96
N LEU A 290 0.64 -9.06 -10.84
CA LEU A 290 1.40 -9.67 -11.94
C LEU A 290 1.93 -8.62 -12.91
N VAL A 291 1.16 -7.59 -13.21
CA VAL A 291 1.61 -6.45 -14.04
C VAL A 291 2.73 -5.69 -13.34
N ALA A 292 2.60 -5.42 -12.03
CA ALA A 292 3.64 -4.76 -11.25
C ALA A 292 4.96 -5.55 -11.25
N VAL A 293 4.89 -6.89 -11.09
CA VAL A 293 6.06 -7.78 -11.19
C VAL A 293 6.64 -7.76 -12.61
N GLY A 294 5.81 -7.76 -13.65
CA GLY A 294 6.26 -7.61 -15.03
C GLY A 294 7.02 -6.29 -15.25
N ILE A 295 6.49 -5.18 -14.75
CA ILE A 295 7.15 -3.85 -14.78
C ILE A 295 8.47 -3.88 -14.01
N TYR A 296 8.51 -4.52 -12.84
CA TYR A 296 9.74 -4.71 -12.07
C TYR A 296 10.81 -5.45 -12.87
N VAL A 297 10.47 -6.57 -13.53
CA VAL A 297 11.41 -7.32 -14.38
C VAL A 297 11.95 -6.45 -15.51
N LEU A 298 11.08 -5.66 -16.15
CA LEU A 298 11.50 -4.71 -17.20
C LEU A 298 12.44 -3.64 -16.65
N SER A 299 12.18 -3.13 -15.44
CA SER A 299 13.05 -2.14 -14.77
C SER A 299 14.44 -2.72 -14.47
N VAL A 300 14.51 -3.98 -14.03
CA VAL A 300 15.80 -4.69 -13.80
C VAL A 300 16.58 -4.84 -15.11
N LEU A 301 15.90 -5.24 -16.19
CA LEU A 301 16.53 -5.36 -17.51
C LEU A 301 17.05 -4.02 -18.02
N ALA A 302 16.26 -2.97 -17.90
CA ALA A 302 16.64 -1.61 -18.27
C ALA A 302 17.84 -1.10 -17.46
N GLY A 303 17.86 -1.38 -16.15
CA GLY A 303 18.98 -1.04 -15.27
C GLY A 303 20.30 -1.73 -15.69
N LYS A 304 20.24 -3.01 -16.04
CA LYS A 304 21.41 -3.77 -16.53
C LYS A 304 21.94 -3.23 -17.86
N VAL A 305 21.06 -2.95 -18.82
CA VAL A 305 21.45 -2.38 -20.13
C VAL A 305 22.15 -1.04 -19.95
N ARG A 306 21.66 -0.19 -19.02
CA ARG A 306 22.27 1.11 -18.72
C ARG A 306 23.66 0.98 -18.10
N GLN A 307 23.87 -0.01 -17.24
CA GLN A 307 25.20 -0.28 -16.63
C GLN A 307 26.20 -0.82 -17.66
N THR A 308 25.75 -1.63 -18.62
CA THR A 308 26.62 -2.21 -19.66
C THR A 308 26.96 -1.19 -20.76
N GLY A 309 26.12 -0.18 -20.97
CA GLY A 309 26.31 0.89 -21.96
C GLY A 309 27.13 2.10 -21.46
N ALA A 310 27.52 2.12 -20.19
CA ALA A 310 28.45 3.16 -19.69
C ALA A 310 29.85 2.90 -20.25
N PRO A 311 30.52 3.86 -20.92
CA PRO A 311 31.82 3.65 -21.54
C PRO A 311 32.86 3.24 -20.50
N ASN A 312 33.83 2.41 -20.94
CA ASN A 312 34.97 1.85 -20.21
C ASN A 312 35.98 2.91 -19.68
N GLU A 313 35.61 4.17 -19.61
CA GLU A 313 36.50 5.27 -19.17
C GLU A 313 37.08 5.07 -17.76
N ALA A 314 36.33 4.40 -16.86
CA ALA A 314 36.85 4.10 -15.52
C ALA A 314 37.92 3.01 -15.51
N ARG A 315 37.92 2.10 -16.48
CA ARG A 315 38.94 1.06 -16.59
C ARG A 315 40.23 1.54 -17.22
N GLU A 316 40.20 2.56 -18.10
CA GLU A 316 41.41 3.17 -18.65
C GLU A 316 42.16 4.00 -17.60
N LEU A 317 41.48 4.68 -16.69
CA LEU A 317 42.12 5.44 -15.62
C LEU A 317 42.83 4.55 -14.59
N ASP A 318 42.26 3.38 -14.26
CA ASP A 318 42.90 2.41 -13.37
C ASP A 318 44.11 1.75 -14.02
N SER A 319 44.18 1.58 -15.35
CA SER A 319 45.32 1.04 -16.06
C SER A 319 46.47 2.05 -16.14
N ILE A 320 46.19 3.34 -16.17
CA ILE A 320 47.21 4.41 -16.22
C ILE A 320 47.81 4.68 -14.83
N SER A 321 47.12 4.31 -13.75
CA SER A 321 47.63 4.50 -12.38
C SER A 321 48.53 3.35 -11.88
N GLN A 322 48.70 2.28 -12.65
CA GLN A 322 49.54 1.11 -12.31
C GLN A 322 50.89 1.05 -13.08
N ASP A 323 51.15 1.98 -14.00
CA ASP A 323 52.46 2.23 -14.63
C ASP A 323 53.10 3.45 -13.99
#